data_7b4c3b6c9bcd392d509dd5396e157067
#
_entry.id   7b4c3b6c9bcd392d509dd5396e157067
#
_cell.length_a   1.000
_cell.length_b   1.000
_cell.length_c   1.000
_cell.angle_alpha   90.00
_cell.angle_beta   90.00
_cell.angle_gamma   90.00
#
_symmetry.space_group_name_H-M   'P 1'
#
loop_
_entity.id
_entity.type
_entity.pdbx_description
1 polymer ?
#
loop_
_entity_poly.entity_id
_entity_poly.type
_entity_poly.pdbx_seq_one_letter_code
_entity_poly.pdbx_strand_id
1 'polypeptide(L)' 'MSVYELGNGLRLVDLTKVLDPATESRRCHLIRYNTGGPIPDFHTALDLTTHLGTHCECPYHHFEDGKSVGDLPLT' A
#
# COMPACT_ATOMS: atom_id res chain seq x y z
N MET A 1 -17.41 -0.65 1.00
CA MET A 1 -16.92 0.51 1.79
C MET A 1 -17.55 0.45 3.16
N SER A 2 -16.74 0.50 4.20
CA SER A 2 -17.19 0.47 5.60
C SER A 2 -17.09 1.85 6.21
N VAL A 3 -18.07 2.22 7.03
CA VAL A 3 -18.12 3.50 7.71
C VAL A 3 -18.23 3.25 9.22
N TYR A 4 -17.37 3.90 9.99
CA TYR A 4 -17.33 3.76 11.46
C TYR A 4 -17.55 5.11 12.12
N GLU A 5 -18.53 5.18 13.04
CA GLU A 5 -18.80 6.38 13.83
C GLU A 5 -17.88 6.41 15.04
N LEU A 6 -17.24 7.54 15.30
CA LEU A 6 -16.30 7.72 16.41
C LEU A 6 -16.93 8.37 17.65
N GLY A 7 -18.22 8.70 17.63
CA GLY A 7 -18.92 9.25 18.79
C GLY A 7 -18.67 10.73 19.08
N ASN A 8 -17.81 11.40 18.32
CA ASN A 8 -17.44 12.81 18.50
C ASN A 8 -17.77 13.66 17.25
N GLY A 9 -18.71 13.20 16.44
CA GLY A 9 -19.04 13.84 15.16
C GLY A 9 -18.12 13.47 14.01
N LEU A 10 -17.09 12.68 14.26
CA LEU A 10 -16.17 12.18 13.22
C LEU A 10 -16.59 10.79 12.74
N ARG A 11 -16.28 10.50 11.49
CA ARG A 11 -16.49 9.19 10.88
C ARG A 11 -15.21 8.73 10.20
N LEU A 12 -14.93 7.43 10.30
CA LEU A 12 -13.92 6.77 9.49
C LEU A 12 -14.59 6.10 8.31
N VAL A 13 -14.07 6.37 7.12
CA VAL A 13 -14.52 5.72 5.89
C VAL A 13 -13.38 4.87 5.37
N ASP A 14 -13.59 3.56 5.34
CA ASP A 14 -12.60 2.62 4.82
C ASP A 14 -12.71 2.53 3.30
N LEU A 15 -11.71 3.04 2.60
CA LEU A 15 -11.63 3.03 1.15
C LEU A 15 -10.67 1.95 0.63
N THR A 16 -10.19 1.08 1.51
CA THR A 16 -9.17 0.09 1.18
C THR A 16 -9.70 -0.93 0.19
N LYS A 17 -8.99 -1.08 -0.93
CA LYS A 17 -9.22 -2.14 -1.90
C LYS A 17 -8.40 -3.37 -1.50
N VAL A 18 -9.03 -4.54 -1.49
CA VAL A 18 -8.31 -5.80 -1.27
C VAL A 18 -7.39 -6.08 -2.46
N LEU A 19 -6.13 -6.41 -2.16
CA LEU A 19 -5.17 -6.85 -3.16
C LEU A 19 -5.00 -8.37 -3.06
N ASP A 20 -5.21 -9.04 -4.18
CA ASP A 20 -5.01 -10.48 -4.30
C ASP A 20 -4.04 -10.73 -5.46
N PRO A 21 -2.80 -11.21 -5.16
CA PRO A 21 -1.82 -11.49 -6.22
C PRO A 21 -2.31 -12.47 -7.27
N ALA A 22 -3.22 -13.37 -6.91
CA ALA A 22 -3.74 -14.39 -7.84
C ALA A 22 -4.66 -13.79 -8.90
N THR A 23 -5.31 -12.68 -8.62
CA THR A 23 -6.30 -12.05 -9.53
C THR A 23 -5.85 -10.68 -10.05
N GLU A 24 -4.77 -10.10 -9.50
CA GLU A 24 -4.31 -8.79 -9.90
C GLU A 24 -3.59 -8.87 -11.25
N SER A 25 -3.99 -8.02 -12.20
CA SER A 25 -3.39 -7.98 -13.53
C SER A 25 -2.07 -7.24 -13.58
N ARG A 26 -1.80 -6.38 -12.61
CA ARG A 26 -0.55 -5.63 -12.50
C ARG A 26 0.46 -6.40 -11.66
N ARG A 27 1.73 -5.99 -11.74
CA ARG A 27 2.81 -6.63 -10.98
C ARG A 27 2.51 -6.58 -9.48
N CYS A 28 2.29 -7.76 -8.90
CA CYS A 28 1.94 -7.91 -7.49
C CYS A 28 2.36 -9.31 -7.03
N HIS A 29 3.55 -9.42 -6.46
CA HIS A 29 4.09 -10.68 -5.95
C HIS A 29 4.40 -10.54 -4.47
N LEU A 30 3.84 -11.43 -3.67
CA LEU A 30 4.07 -11.50 -2.22
C LEU A 30 4.70 -12.85 -1.91
N ILE A 31 5.88 -12.84 -1.30
CA ILE A 31 6.64 -14.05 -1.00
C ILE A 31 6.93 -14.08 0.50
N ARG A 32 6.27 -14.99 1.22
CA ARG A 32 6.55 -15.20 2.63
C ARG A 32 7.73 -16.15 2.78
N TYR A 33 8.65 -15.82 3.66
CA TYR A 33 9.83 -16.64 3.89
C TYR A 33 10.26 -16.63 5.36
N ASN A 34 10.94 -17.71 5.77
CA ASN A 34 11.57 -17.79 7.07
C ASN A 34 12.95 -17.16 7.00
N THR A 35 13.27 -16.29 7.95
CA THR A 35 14.55 -15.56 7.97
C THR A 35 15.76 -16.47 8.25
N GLY A 36 15.53 -17.72 8.70
CA GLY A 36 16.61 -18.68 8.94
C GLY A 36 17.27 -18.59 10.31
N GLY A 37 16.73 -17.78 11.22
CA GLY A 37 17.22 -17.69 12.60
C GLY A 37 16.85 -18.90 13.46
N PRO A 38 17.38 -18.99 14.71
CA PRO A 38 17.12 -20.12 15.61
C PRO A 38 15.66 -20.17 16.08
N ILE A 39 14.95 -19.04 16.08
CA ILE A 39 13.53 -18.96 16.37
C ILE A 39 12.82 -18.63 15.05
N PRO A 40 11.75 -19.37 14.70
CA PRO A 40 11.01 -19.07 13.47
C PRO A 40 10.53 -17.62 13.45
N ASP A 41 10.88 -16.92 12.38
CA ASP A 41 10.52 -15.55 12.14
C ASP A 41 10.22 -15.39 10.65
N PHE A 42 9.02 -14.94 10.32
CA PHE A 42 8.57 -14.90 8.94
C PHE A 42 8.41 -13.45 8.48
N HIS A 43 8.99 -13.15 7.34
CA HIS A 43 8.83 -11.89 6.65
C HIS A 43 8.13 -12.11 5.32
N THR A 44 7.62 -11.04 4.73
CA THR A 44 7.06 -11.06 3.39
C THR A 44 7.85 -10.11 2.50
N ALA A 45 8.44 -10.66 1.44
CA ALA A 45 9.03 -9.84 0.40
C ALA A 45 7.94 -9.35 -0.55
N LEU A 46 8.01 -8.09 -0.93
CA LEU A 46 7.04 -7.45 -1.83
C LEU A 46 7.73 -7.14 -3.15
N ASP A 47 7.14 -7.61 -4.25
CA ASP A 47 7.55 -7.23 -5.59
C ASP A 47 6.30 -6.75 -6.32
N LEU A 48 6.05 -5.44 -6.27
CA LEU A 48 4.84 -4.87 -6.81
C LEU A 48 5.07 -3.47 -7.38
N THR A 49 4.17 -3.07 -8.29
CA THR A 49 4.12 -1.69 -8.72
C THR A 49 3.44 -0.84 -7.65
N THR A 50 3.86 0.41 -7.50
CA THR A 50 3.19 1.34 -6.58
C THR A 50 1.83 1.80 -7.09
N HIS A 51 1.55 1.60 -8.39
CA HIS A 51 0.27 1.95 -9.01
C HIS A 51 -0.71 0.79 -8.89
N LEU A 52 -1.09 0.46 -7.66
CA LEU A 52 -1.83 -0.74 -7.30
C LEU A 52 -2.74 -0.47 -6.10
N GLY A 53 -4.00 -0.95 -6.18
CA GLY A 53 -4.96 -0.81 -5.08
C GLY A 53 -5.26 0.63 -4.70
N THR A 54 -5.61 0.83 -3.44
CA THR A 54 -5.85 2.16 -2.88
C THR A 54 -4.50 2.80 -2.58
N HIS A 55 -4.17 3.90 -3.28
CA HIS A 55 -2.86 4.53 -3.19
C HIS A 55 -2.93 6.02 -3.50
N CYS A 56 -1.82 6.72 -3.23
CA CYS A 56 -1.62 8.10 -3.60
C CYS A 56 -0.75 8.20 -4.85
N GLU A 57 -1.05 9.16 -5.70
CA GLU A 57 -0.22 9.51 -6.84
C GLU A 57 0.40 10.88 -6.65
N CYS A 58 1.59 11.04 -7.17
CA CYS A 58 2.33 12.30 -7.18
C CYS A 58 2.80 12.62 -8.61
N PRO A 59 3.22 13.86 -8.89
CA PRO A 59 3.75 14.21 -10.20
C PRO A 59 4.85 13.27 -10.70
N TYR A 60 5.60 12.66 -9.80
CA TYR A 60 6.62 11.66 -10.10
C TYR A 60 6.10 10.50 -10.98
N HIS A 61 4.82 10.14 -10.83
CA HIS A 61 4.23 9.06 -11.62
C HIS A 61 4.09 9.40 -13.11
N HIS A 62 3.85 10.67 -13.44
CA HIS A 62 3.58 11.11 -14.81
C HIS A 62 4.73 11.91 -15.44
N PHE A 63 5.61 12.48 -14.64
CA PHE A 63 6.66 13.36 -15.11
C PHE A 63 8.02 12.86 -14.63
N GLU A 64 8.99 12.80 -15.54
CA GLU A 64 10.33 12.29 -15.24
C GLU A 64 10.99 13.08 -14.10
N ASP A 65 10.78 14.40 -14.06
CA ASP A 65 11.32 15.30 -13.04
C ASP A 65 10.27 15.72 -11.99
N GLY A 66 9.15 14.99 -11.91
CA GLY A 66 8.08 15.30 -10.97
C GLY A 66 8.47 15.01 -9.51
N LYS A 67 7.82 15.71 -8.58
CA LYS A 67 8.04 15.52 -7.15
C LYS A 67 7.45 14.20 -6.68
N SER A 68 8.20 13.47 -5.85
CA SER A 68 7.74 12.26 -5.18
C SER A 68 6.97 12.61 -3.90
N VAL A 69 6.38 11.58 -3.26
CA VAL A 69 5.69 11.75 -1.96
C VAL A 69 6.63 12.35 -0.92
N GLY A 70 7.91 11.92 -0.91
CA GLY A 70 8.89 12.42 0.04
C GLY A 70 9.22 13.89 -0.11
N ASP A 71 8.93 14.48 -1.27
CA ASP A 71 9.19 15.89 -1.56
C ASP A 71 8.00 16.80 -1.20
N LEU A 72 6.85 16.21 -0.83
CA LEU A 72 5.66 16.97 -0.52
C LEU A 72 5.65 17.43 0.93
N PRO A 73 5.13 18.65 1.22
CA PRO A 73 5.03 19.11 2.60
C PRO A 73 3.98 18.32 3.38
N LEU A 74 4.15 18.24 4.69
CA LEU A 74 3.18 17.57 5.57
C LEU A 74 1.91 18.40 5.81
N THR A 75 1.94 19.66 5.47
CA THR A 75 0.82 20.59 5.69
C THR A 75 0.19 21.04 4.38
#